data_7de393a2e2883eeda962b7118bec36d9
#
_entry.id   7de393a2e2883eeda962b7118bec36d9
#
_cell.length_a   1.000
_cell.length_b   1.000
_cell.length_c   1.000
_cell.angle_alpha   90.00
_cell.angle_beta   90.00
_cell.angle_gamma   90.00
#
_symmetry.space_group_name_H-M   'P 1'
#
loop_
_entity.id
_entity.type
_entity.pdbx_description
1 polymer ?
#
loop_
_entity_poly.entity_id
_entity_poly.type
_entity_poly.pdbx_seq_one_letter_code
_entity_poly.pdbx_strand_id
1 'polypeptide(L)'
;PTEFGEFALAEVEAFAAAAPTPDPGDQEPPVIKPLTVTASPAEDAQISGDGAFRTVTAKEGTQVTIKAEASGKPAPTLFWQIKREGSDSWAIIEEENGPELTLTIDGENNGSVIRVMAMNEAGFAESGLVTLALAEEPAPEPEPSPDPTPDPAPTPDPTPDPAPTPDPTPDPAPTPDPTPDPAPAPDHTVGTWMNDGAGWWWKISAGGYAKNETLTLGGNVYRFDQNGYMLTGWVYWDGAWRYHNGAGAQVTGWVNLGGSWFYLMPETGAMVTGWQMVGDKWFFFASNGVMMTGWLYTGGAWYYLDPSGAMHTGWLQLGSHWYLMSDSGAMMIGWKPLGSTWYYFGASGQMATGWQQIGGVWYYFGTGGDMYTGGHWIGWRWYTFGSDGRWLG
;
A
#
# COMPACT_ATOMS: atom_id res chain seq x y z
N PRO A 1 2.22 -26.10 -27.60
CA PRO A 1 1.71 -25.91 -26.30
C PRO A 1 2.83 -26.13 -25.31
N THR A 2 3.13 -25.10 -24.55
CA THR A 2 3.65 -25.10 -23.20
C THR A 2 5.15 -25.38 -22.95
N GLU A 3 6.03 -24.51 -23.45
CA GLU A 3 7.40 -24.42 -22.91
C GLU A 3 7.62 -23.23 -21.95
N PHE A 4 6.65 -22.33 -21.79
CA PHE A 4 6.80 -21.13 -20.94
C PHE A 4 6.48 -21.34 -19.45
N GLY A 5 5.83 -22.43 -19.08
CA GLY A 5 5.47 -22.71 -17.68
C GLY A 5 6.60 -23.33 -16.84
N GLU A 6 7.51 -24.08 -17.47
CA GLU A 6 8.60 -24.75 -16.74
C GLU A 6 9.78 -23.83 -16.44
N PHE A 7 10.03 -22.80 -17.26
CA PHE A 7 11.13 -21.87 -17.03
C PHE A 7 10.93 -20.98 -15.78
N ALA A 8 9.69 -20.56 -15.51
CA ALA A 8 9.39 -19.73 -14.35
C ALA A 8 9.48 -20.52 -13.03
N LEU A 9 9.13 -21.82 -13.05
CA LEU A 9 9.21 -22.70 -11.88
C LEU A 9 10.66 -23.10 -11.56
N ALA A 10 11.50 -23.32 -12.57
CA ALA A 10 12.90 -23.70 -12.37
C ALA A 10 13.75 -22.55 -11.79
N GLU A 11 13.48 -21.30 -12.19
CA GLU A 11 14.17 -20.13 -11.60
C GLU A 11 13.74 -19.86 -10.16
N VAL A 12 12.49 -20.10 -9.80
CA VAL A 12 12.00 -19.95 -8.42
C VAL A 12 12.59 -21.03 -7.51
N GLU A 13 12.73 -22.27 -7.99
CA GLU A 13 13.36 -23.35 -7.20
C GLU A 13 14.87 -23.15 -6.99
N ALA A 14 15.56 -22.56 -7.95
CA ALA A 14 17.00 -22.28 -7.82
C ALA A 14 17.32 -21.19 -6.77
N PHE A 15 16.37 -20.27 -6.50
CA PHE A 15 16.54 -19.22 -5.48
C PHE A 15 16.24 -19.72 -4.05
N ALA A 16 15.46 -20.78 -3.91
CA ALA A 16 15.16 -21.36 -2.59
C ALA A 16 16.36 -22.10 -1.95
N ALA A 17 17.46 -22.30 -2.67
CA ALA A 17 18.59 -23.11 -2.23
C ALA A 17 19.81 -22.32 -1.71
N ALA A 18 19.78 -20.99 -1.59
CA ALA A 18 20.98 -20.18 -1.39
C ALA A 18 20.93 -19.06 -0.35
N ALA A 19 20.26 -19.28 0.79
CA ALA A 19 20.57 -18.47 1.99
C ALA A 19 20.66 -19.41 3.19
N PRO A 20 21.77 -19.39 3.99
CA PRO A 20 21.76 -20.12 5.24
C PRO A 20 20.68 -19.51 6.12
N THR A 21 19.74 -20.37 6.55
CA THR A 21 18.75 -19.99 7.59
C THR A 21 19.52 -19.56 8.83
N PRO A 22 19.31 -18.34 9.35
CA PRO A 22 19.90 -17.95 10.62
C PRO A 22 19.45 -18.93 11.71
N ASP A 23 20.35 -19.19 12.65
CA ASP A 23 20.05 -20.02 13.83
C ASP A 23 18.80 -19.47 14.53
N PRO A 24 17.73 -20.27 14.74
CA PRO A 24 16.49 -19.79 15.39
C PRO A 24 16.69 -19.21 16.79
N GLY A 25 17.87 -19.45 17.42
CA GLY A 25 18.21 -18.91 18.74
C GLY A 25 18.66 -17.44 18.76
N ASP A 26 18.89 -16.82 17.61
CA ASP A 26 19.49 -15.48 17.52
C ASP A 26 18.56 -14.43 16.89
N GLN A 27 17.28 -14.75 16.74
CA GLN A 27 16.28 -13.84 16.19
C GLN A 27 15.61 -13.03 17.29
N GLU A 28 15.68 -11.70 17.19
CA GLU A 28 15.02 -10.76 18.10
C GLU A 28 13.96 -9.97 17.32
N PRO A 29 12.69 -9.95 17.79
CA PRO A 29 11.65 -9.14 17.14
C PRO A 29 11.99 -7.66 17.21
N PRO A 30 11.47 -6.83 16.28
CA PRO A 30 11.68 -5.40 16.33
C PRO A 30 11.14 -4.76 17.59
N VAL A 31 11.85 -3.75 18.08
CA VAL A 31 11.40 -2.84 19.13
C VAL A 31 11.64 -1.42 18.65
N ILE A 32 10.62 -0.57 18.70
CA ILE A 32 10.70 0.85 18.34
C ILE A 32 10.67 1.69 19.60
N LYS A 33 11.65 2.59 19.75
CA LYS A 33 11.63 3.60 20.80
C LYS A 33 10.59 4.68 20.47
N PRO A 34 10.14 5.48 21.50
CA PRO A 34 9.27 6.62 21.24
C PRO A 34 9.84 7.54 20.16
N LEU A 35 8.99 7.93 19.21
CA LEU A 35 9.39 8.80 18.11
C LEU A 35 9.88 10.16 18.62
N THR A 36 10.92 10.70 18.01
CA THR A 36 11.37 12.08 18.23
C THR A 36 10.81 12.96 17.13
N VAL A 37 10.20 14.08 17.51
CA VAL A 37 9.55 15.01 16.55
C VAL A 37 10.14 16.41 16.73
N THR A 38 10.53 17.03 15.62
CA THR A 38 11.05 18.40 15.58
C THR A 38 10.39 19.18 14.43
N ALA A 39 10.34 20.49 14.53
CA ALA A 39 9.80 21.35 13.48
C ALA A 39 10.80 22.45 13.15
N SER A 40 10.74 22.96 11.91
CA SER A 40 11.59 24.05 11.43
C SER A 40 10.78 24.98 10.51
N PRO A 41 10.63 26.29 10.85
CA PRO A 41 11.12 26.91 12.09
C PRO A 41 10.39 26.39 13.36
N ALA A 42 11.10 26.32 14.48
CA ALA A 42 10.50 25.77 15.72
C ALA A 42 9.43 26.69 16.33
N GLU A 43 9.54 28.00 16.11
CA GLU A 43 8.59 29.02 16.55
C GLU A 43 7.24 28.96 15.82
N ASP A 44 7.18 28.32 14.66
CA ASP A 44 5.97 28.16 13.85
C ASP A 44 5.20 26.88 14.18
N ALA A 45 5.67 26.10 15.16
CA ALA A 45 5.04 24.84 15.55
C ALA A 45 4.90 24.68 17.06
N GLN A 46 3.81 24.04 17.44
CA GLN A 46 3.58 23.55 18.80
C GLN A 46 3.50 22.02 18.78
N ILE A 47 4.35 21.37 19.55
CA ILE A 47 4.36 19.91 19.68
C ILE A 47 3.82 19.57 21.06
N SER A 48 2.74 18.80 21.13
CA SER A 48 2.06 18.37 22.34
C SER A 48 1.93 16.85 22.40
N GLY A 49 1.60 16.30 23.58
CA GLY A 49 1.44 14.86 23.80
C GLY A 49 2.72 14.18 24.27
N ASP A 50 2.66 12.85 24.45
CA ASP A 50 3.73 12.02 24.96
C ASP A 50 4.18 10.94 23.93
N GLY A 51 5.00 9.99 24.37
CA GLY A 51 5.63 8.99 23.51
C GLY A 51 4.68 8.12 22.67
N ALA A 52 3.42 7.95 23.08
CA ALA A 52 2.44 7.12 22.38
C ALA A 52 1.60 7.93 21.39
N PHE A 53 1.30 9.20 21.71
CA PHE A 53 0.45 10.07 20.90
C PHE A 53 1.01 11.49 20.93
N ARG A 54 1.42 12.01 19.79
CA ARG A 54 1.90 13.39 19.65
C ARG A 54 1.05 14.12 18.62
N THR A 55 0.83 15.42 18.85
CA THR A 55 0.21 16.31 17.89
C THR A 55 1.18 17.44 17.59
N VAL A 56 1.40 17.71 16.31
CA VAL A 56 2.16 18.84 15.80
C VAL A 56 1.17 19.79 15.17
N THR A 57 0.96 20.95 15.80
CA THR A 57 0.17 22.04 15.23
C THR A 57 1.14 23.08 14.72
N ALA A 58 1.14 23.35 13.41
CA ALA A 58 2.12 24.25 12.80
C ALA A 58 1.52 25.10 11.68
N LYS A 59 2.17 26.23 11.38
CA LYS A 59 1.80 27.05 10.23
C LYS A 59 2.08 26.32 8.92
N GLU A 60 1.33 26.68 7.89
CA GLU A 60 1.55 26.18 6.54
C GLU A 60 3.00 26.44 6.07
N GLY A 61 3.62 25.46 5.44
CA GLY A 61 5.01 25.52 5.00
C GLY A 61 6.06 25.10 6.03
N THR A 62 5.67 24.87 7.30
CA THR A 62 6.59 24.40 8.35
C THR A 62 7.03 22.97 8.04
N GLN A 63 8.34 22.70 8.10
CA GLN A 63 8.86 21.33 7.98
C GLN A 63 8.84 20.60 9.32
N VAL A 64 8.26 19.40 9.33
CA VAL A 64 8.24 18.50 10.48
C VAL A 64 9.10 17.30 10.19
N THR A 65 10.11 17.05 11.04
CA THR A 65 10.96 15.86 10.96
C THR A 65 10.64 14.90 12.11
N ILE A 66 10.30 13.67 11.76
CA ILE A 66 10.00 12.57 12.69
C ILE A 66 11.13 11.55 12.59
N LYS A 67 11.75 11.19 13.72
CA LYS A 67 12.83 10.21 13.77
C LYS A 67 12.39 8.97 14.54
N ALA A 68 12.73 7.80 14.00
CA ALA A 68 12.50 6.49 14.58
C ALA A 68 13.82 5.79 14.89
N GLU A 69 13.92 5.20 16.07
CA GLU A 69 14.99 4.27 16.43
C GLU A 69 14.38 2.89 16.64
N ALA A 70 14.81 1.92 15.86
CA ALA A 70 14.39 0.54 15.99
C ALA A 70 15.58 -0.40 16.20
N SER A 71 15.36 -1.45 16.99
CA SER A 71 16.33 -2.52 17.24
C SER A 71 15.66 -3.87 17.01
N GLY A 72 16.45 -4.90 16.72
CA GLY A 72 16.03 -6.28 16.45
C GLY A 72 17.11 -7.05 15.73
N LYS A 73 16.97 -8.37 15.64
CA LYS A 73 17.90 -9.24 14.88
C LYS A 73 17.11 -10.18 13.97
N PRO A 74 17.39 -10.15 12.65
CA PRO A 74 18.22 -9.17 11.96
C PRO A 74 17.72 -7.73 12.11
N ALA A 75 18.54 -6.73 11.74
CA ALA A 75 18.16 -5.33 11.82
C ALA A 75 16.83 -5.10 11.07
N PRO A 76 15.83 -4.42 11.68
CA PRO A 76 14.53 -4.26 11.07
C PRO A 76 14.55 -3.22 9.93
N THR A 77 13.73 -3.47 8.93
CA THR A 77 13.38 -2.48 7.90
C THR A 77 12.25 -1.59 8.43
N LEU A 78 12.34 -0.30 8.18
CA LEU A 78 11.35 0.68 8.58
C LEU A 78 10.43 1.05 7.41
N PHE A 79 9.14 1.23 7.71
CA PHE A 79 8.12 1.66 6.74
C PHE A 79 7.30 2.77 7.37
N TRP A 80 7.38 3.98 6.83
CA TRP A 80 6.54 5.09 7.24
C TRP A 80 5.15 4.97 6.64
N GLN A 81 4.14 5.21 7.44
CA GLN A 81 2.75 5.14 7.04
C GLN A 81 2.00 6.41 7.42
N ILE A 82 1.13 6.84 6.52
CA ILE A 82 0.24 7.98 6.70
C ILE A 82 -1.22 7.51 6.62
N LYS A 83 -2.03 7.98 7.54
CA LYS A 83 -3.49 7.89 7.46
C LYS A 83 -4.02 9.31 7.29
N ARG A 84 -4.53 9.63 6.11
CA ARG A 84 -5.08 10.96 5.81
C ARG A 84 -6.41 11.18 6.51
N GLU A 85 -6.75 12.44 6.77
CA GLU A 85 -8.04 12.80 7.35
C GLU A 85 -9.20 12.25 6.51
N GLY A 86 -10.22 11.67 7.19
CA GLY A 86 -11.37 11.02 6.51
C GLY A 86 -11.09 9.66 5.87
N SER A 87 -9.86 9.15 5.93
CA SER A 87 -9.52 7.80 5.46
C SER A 87 -9.50 6.79 6.59
N ASP A 88 -10.04 5.59 6.34
CA ASP A 88 -9.95 4.46 7.28
C ASP A 88 -8.71 3.59 7.09
N SER A 89 -7.91 3.84 6.04
CA SER A 89 -6.76 3.02 5.66
C SER A 89 -5.42 3.76 5.83
N TRP A 90 -4.37 2.98 6.14
CA TRP A 90 -2.99 3.43 6.16
C TRP A 90 -2.36 3.25 4.78
N ALA A 91 -1.70 4.29 4.28
CA ALA A 91 -0.86 4.26 3.08
C ALA A 91 0.62 4.31 3.48
N ILE A 92 1.48 3.60 2.74
CA ILE A 92 2.94 3.73 2.93
C ILE A 92 3.38 5.04 2.27
N ILE A 93 4.27 5.77 2.96
CA ILE A 93 4.95 6.94 2.40
C ILE A 93 6.11 6.39 1.56
N GLU A 94 5.99 6.52 0.25
CA GLU A 94 6.96 5.97 -0.70
C GLU A 94 8.29 6.73 -0.63
N GLU A 95 9.38 6.02 -0.95
CA GLU A 95 10.78 6.51 -0.96
C GLU A 95 11.40 6.82 0.42
N GLU A 96 10.63 6.77 1.51
CA GLU A 96 11.10 7.05 2.87
C GLU A 96 11.29 5.74 3.67
N ASN A 97 12.40 5.05 3.43
CA ASN A 97 12.76 3.80 4.13
C ASN A 97 13.82 4.02 5.23
N GLY A 98 14.17 5.27 5.48
CA GLY A 98 15.17 5.67 6.47
C GLY A 98 14.61 5.81 7.89
N PRO A 99 15.49 6.07 8.87
CA PRO A 99 15.08 6.32 10.25
C PRO A 99 14.43 7.70 10.46
N GLU A 100 14.38 8.54 9.44
CA GLU A 100 13.84 9.90 9.48
C GLU A 100 12.84 10.11 8.36
N LEU A 101 11.71 10.76 8.69
CA LEU A 101 10.71 11.22 7.76
C LEU A 101 10.58 12.74 7.91
N THR A 102 10.68 13.50 6.82
CA THR A 102 10.42 14.94 6.81
C THR A 102 9.23 15.27 5.92
N LEU A 103 8.24 15.96 6.49
CA LEU A 103 7.04 16.41 5.81
C LEU A 103 6.87 17.91 5.95
N THR A 104 6.33 18.55 4.93
CA THR A 104 5.92 19.96 5.02
C THR A 104 4.45 20.01 5.41
N ILE A 105 4.09 20.80 6.44
CA ILE A 105 2.70 20.99 6.82
C ILE A 105 1.99 21.82 5.75
N ASP A 106 0.91 21.26 5.22
CA ASP A 106 0.07 21.88 4.20
C ASP A 106 -1.39 21.41 4.33
N GLY A 107 -2.27 21.90 3.47
CA GLY A 107 -3.68 21.51 3.45
C GLY A 107 -3.90 20.03 3.10
N GLU A 108 -2.96 19.38 2.38
CA GLU A 108 -3.11 17.95 1.97
C GLU A 108 -2.83 16.99 3.11
N ASN A 109 -1.92 17.35 4.02
CA ASN A 109 -1.57 16.50 5.16
C ASN A 109 -2.15 16.98 6.49
N ASN A 110 -2.96 18.05 6.50
CA ASN A 110 -3.70 18.49 7.68
C ASN A 110 -4.64 17.36 8.17
N GLY A 111 -4.70 17.13 9.48
CA GLY A 111 -5.47 16.05 10.09
C GLY A 111 -4.89 14.64 9.88
N SER A 112 -3.80 14.52 9.12
CA SER A 112 -3.17 13.22 8.88
C SER A 112 -2.46 12.69 10.11
N VAL A 113 -2.43 11.36 10.23
CA VAL A 113 -1.74 10.64 11.30
C VAL A 113 -0.58 9.85 10.70
N ILE A 114 0.60 9.94 11.31
CA ILE A 114 1.83 9.27 10.88
C ILE A 114 2.21 8.20 11.91
N ARG A 115 2.70 7.06 11.42
CA ARG A 115 3.38 6.04 12.22
C ARG A 115 4.53 5.42 11.43
N VAL A 116 5.41 4.70 12.12
CA VAL A 116 6.40 3.82 11.50
C VAL A 116 6.19 2.38 11.95
N MET A 117 6.34 1.46 10.99
CA MET A 117 6.39 0.02 11.22
C MET A 117 7.83 -0.43 11.09
N ALA A 118 8.32 -1.22 12.02
CA ALA A 118 9.60 -1.91 11.93
C ALA A 118 9.36 -3.40 11.75
N MET A 119 9.99 -4.02 10.74
CA MET A 119 9.81 -5.44 10.43
C MET A 119 11.16 -6.14 10.23
N ASN A 120 11.25 -7.37 10.74
CA ASN A 120 12.30 -8.33 10.42
C ASN A 120 11.72 -9.76 10.40
N GLU A 121 12.56 -10.76 10.17
CA GLU A 121 12.15 -12.17 10.13
C GLU A 121 11.54 -12.68 11.45
N ALA A 122 11.87 -12.04 12.59
CA ALA A 122 11.37 -12.41 13.91
C ALA A 122 10.02 -11.79 14.26
N GLY A 123 9.56 -10.77 13.49
CA GLY A 123 8.28 -10.11 13.74
C GLY A 123 8.25 -8.65 13.30
N PHE A 124 7.34 -7.90 13.91
CA PHE A 124 7.18 -6.47 13.65
C PHE A 124 6.89 -5.70 14.95
N ALA A 125 7.08 -4.39 14.88
CA ALA A 125 6.64 -3.44 15.91
C ALA A 125 6.04 -2.20 15.25
N GLU A 126 5.09 -1.57 15.95
CA GLU A 126 4.48 -0.30 15.56
C GLU A 126 4.95 0.81 16.50
N SER A 127 5.16 2.01 15.96
CA SER A 127 5.44 3.19 16.79
C SER A 127 4.18 3.76 17.41
N GLY A 128 4.35 4.76 18.29
CA GLY A 128 3.29 5.71 18.62
C GLY A 128 2.86 6.55 17.40
N LEU A 129 1.80 7.33 17.54
CA LEU A 129 1.19 8.10 16.48
C LEU A 129 1.61 9.57 16.55
N VAL A 130 1.81 10.21 15.39
CA VAL A 130 2.03 11.64 15.25
C VAL A 130 0.92 12.22 14.37
N THR A 131 0.08 13.08 14.94
CA THR A 131 -0.96 13.80 14.20
C THR A 131 -0.42 15.14 13.72
N LEU A 132 -0.64 15.48 12.47
CA LEU A 132 -0.29 16.77 11.86
C LEU A 132 -1.54 17.64 11.83
N ALA A 133 -1.40 18.92 12.22
CA ALA A 133 -2.49 19.89 12.17
C ALA A 133 -1.98 21.25 11.73
N LEU A 134 -2.75 21.93 10.88
CA LEU A 134 -2.52 23.33 10.57
C LEU A 134 -2.92 24.21 11.76
N ALA A 135 -2.08 25.17 12.09
CA ALA A 135 -2.43 26.21 13.04
C ALA A 135 -3.54 27.08 12.42
N GLU A 136 -4.61 27.32 13.16
CA GLU A 136 -5.62 28.29 12.77
C GLU A 136 -4.97 29.68 12.74
N GLU A 137 -5.08 30.38 11.61
CA GLU A 137 -4.68 31.76 11.52
C GLU A 137 -5.61 32.58 12.47
N PRO A 138 -5.06 33.41 13.38
CA PRO A 138 -5.93 34.17 14.27
C PRO A 138 -6.88 35.02 13.41
N ALA A 139 -8.18 34.90 13.70
CA ALA A 139 -9.19 35.68 12.99
C ALA A 139 -8.78 37.14 12.95
N PRO A 140 -8.83 37.82 11.79
CA PRO A 140 -8.49 39.22 11.71
C PRO A 140 -9.32 40.01 12.72
N GLU A 141 -8.66 40.84 13.51
CA GLU A 141 -9.31 41.72 14.46
C GLU A 141 -10.43 42.50 13.72
N PRO A 142 -11.67 42.54 14.23
CA PRO A 142 -12.75 43.19 13.53
C PRO A 142 -12.37 44.68 13.33
N GLU A 143 -12.31 45.12 12.08
CA GLU A 143 -12.11 46.49 11.74
C GLU A 143 -13.15 47.36 12.50
N PRO A 144 -12.74 48.53 13.06
CA PRO A 144 -13.68 49.39 13.75
C PRO A 144 -14.80 49.80 12.80
N SER A 145 -16.03 49.49 13.23
CA SER A 145 -17.26 49.81 12.49
C SER A 145 -17.26 51.26 12.03
N PRO A 146 -17.42 51.55 10.73
CA PRO A 146 -17.56 52.91 10.28
C PRO A 146 -18.83 53.55 10.87
N ASP A 147 -18.69 54.81 11.34
CA ASP A 147 -19.74 55.65 11.89
C ASP A 147 -20.94 55.72 10.89
N PRO A 148 -22.17 55.63 11.34
CA PRO A 148 -23.31 55.64 10.45
C PRO A 148 -23.46 56.95 9.69
N THR A 149 -23.33 56.88 8.37
CA THR A 149 -23.62 58.01 7.48
C THR A 149 -25.13 58.29 7.50
N PRO A 150 -25.54 59.58 7.61
CA PRO A 150 -26.97 59.89 7.67
C PRO A 150 -27.68 59.61 6.34
N ASP A 151 -28.89 59.09 6.47
CA ASP A 151 -29.81 58.66 5.44
C ASP A 151 -30.12 59.78 4.43
N PRO A 152 -29.97 59.53 3.09
CA PRO A 152 -30.48 60.48 2.09
C PRO A 152 -32.00 60.36 1.91
N ALA A 153 -32.66 61.51 1.81
CA ALA A 153 -34.09 61.63 1.63
C ALA A 153 -34.62 60.90 0.38
N PRO A 154 -35.86 60.39 0.41
CA PRO A 154 -36.43 59.63 -0.69
C PRO A 154 -36.72 60.48 -1.93
N THR A 155 -36.23 60.02 -3.09
CA THR A 155 -36.55 60.57 -4.42
C THR A 155 -37.89 60.01 -4.91
N PRO A 156 -38.74 60.84 -5.52
CA PRO A 156 -40.05 60.35 -6.00
C PRO A 156 -39.94 59.46 -7.25
N ASP A 157 -40.79 58.47 -7.27
CA ASP A 157 -40.98 57.44 -8.25
C ASP A 157 -41.33 57.96 -9.67
N PRO A 158 -40.62 57.54 -10.73
CA PRO A 158 -41.07 57.84 -12.10
C PRO A 158 -42.09 56.84 -12.57
N THR A 159 -43.15 57.35 -13.16
CA THR A 159 -44.27 56.60 -13.78
C THR A 159 -43.74 55.68 -14.89
N PRO A 160 -44.20 54.38 -14.95
CA PRO A 160 -43.73 53.48 -15.96
C PRO A 160 -44.31 53.79 -17.35
N ASP A 161 -43.42 53.78 -18.37
CA ASP A 161 -43.79 53.86 -19.78
C ASP A 161 -44.44 52.54 -20.27
N PRO A 162 -45.37 52.60 -21.22
CA PRO A 162 -46.02 51.39 -21.74
C PRO A 162 -45.09 50.53 -22.54
N ALA A 163 -45.22 49.22 -22.36
CA ALA A 163 -44.39 48.21 -23.01
C ALA A 163 -44.49 48.25 -24.54
N PRO A 164 -43.37 48.09 -25.26
CA PRO A 164 -43.37 48.00 -26.72
C PRO A 164 -43.96 46.69 -27.20
N THR A 165 -44.72 46.75 -28.29
CA THR A 165 -45.32 45.61 -28.99
C THR A 165 -44.24 44.63 -29.49
N PRO A 166 -44.40 43.33 -29.35
CA PRO A 166 -43.41 42.39 -29.84
C PRO A 166 -43.31 42.42 -31.36
N ASP A 167 -42.04 42.47 -31.83
CA ASP A 167 -41.66 42.37 -33.25
C ASP A 167 -41.95 40.95 -33.77
N PRO A 168 -42.31 40.78 -35.06
CA PRO A 168 -42.57 39.46 -35.61
C PRO A 168 -41.34 38.60 -35.58
N THR A 169 -41.54 37.31 -35.22
CA THR A 169 -40.51 36.26 -35.15
C THR A 169 -39.75 36.18 -36.47
N PRO A 170 -38.40 36.25 -36.49
CA PRO A 170 -37.63 36.06 -37.68
C PRO A 170 -37.76 34.61 -38.15
N ASP A 171 -37.77 34.42 -39.47
CA ASP A 171 -37.76 33.13 -40.17
C ASP A 171 -36.59 32.29 -39.67
N PRO A 172 -36.76 30.94 -39.53
CA PRO A 172 -35.66 30.07 -39.12
C PRO A 172 -34.52 30.14 -40.14
N ALA A 173 -33.28 30.37 -39.62
CA ALA A 173 -32.07 30.37 -40.44
C ALA A 173 -31.93 29.00 -41.19
N PRO A 174 -31.39 28.98 -42.39
CA PRO A 174 -31.14 27.74 -43.13
C PRO A 174 -30.21 26.85 -42.32
N THR A 175 -30.55 25.55 -42.24
CA THR A 175 -29.73 24.52 -41.59
C THR A 175 -28.34 24.55 -42.20
N PRO A 176 -27.25 24.67 -41.41
CA PRO A 176 -25.90 24.63 -41.93
C PRO A 176 -25.67 23.25 -42.62
N ASP A 177 -25.02 23.30 -43.77
CA ASP A 177 -24.57 22.13 -44.50
C ASP A 177 -23.74 21.23 -43.59
N PRO A 178 -23.87 19.89 -43.62
CA PRO A 178 -23.09 19.01 -42.77
C PRO A 178 -21.61 19.28 -42.97
N THR A 179 -20.93 19.62 -41.87
CA THR A 179 -19.49 19.81 -41.85
C THR A 179 -18.85 18.53 -42.38
N PRO A 180 -17.94 18.59 -43.36
CA PRO A 180 -17.26 17.40 -43.86
C PRO A 180 -16.57 16.68 -42.68
N ASP A 181 -16.68 15.36 -42.68
CA ASP A 181 -16.05 14.51 -41.69
C ASP A 181 -14.56 14.86 -41.59
N PRO A 182 -14.03 15.06 -40.37
CA PRO A 182 -12.62 15.37 -40.20
C PRO A 182 -11.78 14.27 -40.86
N ALA A 183 -10.79 14.64 -41.66
CA ALA A 183 -9.85 13.70 -42.27
C ALA A 183 -9.29 12.77 -41.17
N PRO A 184 -9.13 11.46 -41.44
CA PRO A 184 -8.60 10.52 -40.45
C PRO A 184 -7.25 11.04 -39.95
N ALA A 185 -7.08 10.99 -38.62
CA ALA A 185 -5.82 11.40 -37.99
C ALA A 185 -4.65 10.59 -38.58
N PRO A 186 -3.48 11.19 -38.79
CA PRO A 186 -2.32 10.48 -39.34
C PRO A 186 -1.97 9.27 -38.47
N ASP A 187 -1.66 8.14 -39.12
CA ASP A 187 -1.23 6.93 -38.44
C ASP A 187 0.20 7.10 -37.93
N HIS A 188 0.33 7.30 -36.61
CA HIS A 188 1.61 7.47 -35.93
C HIS A 188 2.40 6.15 -35.81
N THR A 189 1.80 5.00 -36.11
CA THR A 189 2.48 3.69 -35.99
C THR A 189 3.35 3.37 -37.19
N VAL A 190 3.21 4.13 -38.29
CA VAL A 190 4.04 3.99 -39.49
C VAL A 190 5.20 4.98 -39.44
N GLY A 191 6.44 4.48 -39.34
CA GLY A 191 7.60 5.35 -39.19
C GLY A 191 8.93 4.59 -39.16
N THR A 192 9.94 5.25 -38.64
CA THR A 192 11.30 4.72 -38.54
C THR A 192 11.96 5.14 -37.20
N TRP A 193 12.67 4.21 -36.57
CA TRP A 193 13.50 4.49 -35.41
C TRP A 193 14.70 5.36 -35.77
N MET A 194 14.91 6.40 -35.00
CA MET A 194 16.01 7.33 -35.10
C MET A 194 16.76 7.41 -33.79
N ASN A 195 18.07 7.70 -33.82
CA ASN A 195 18.90 7.99 -32.65
C ASN A 195 19.81 9.17 -33.00
N ASP A 196 19.85 10.17 -32.13
CA ASP A 196 20.64 11.40 -32.33
C ASP A 196 21.77 11.56 -31.29
N GLY A 197 22.03 10.49 -30.52
CA GLY A 197 23.03 10.48 -29.44
C GLY A 197 22.49 10.94 -28.09
N ALA A 198 21.37 11.66 -28.04
CA ALA A 198 20.65 11.97 -26.81
C ALA A 198 19.66 10.86 -26.43
N GLY A 199 19.11 10.15 -27.44
CA GLY A 199 18.18 9.06 -27.18
C GLY A 199 17.56 8.50 -28.47
N TRP A 200 16.75 7.46 -28.30
CA TRP A 200 15.94 6.90 -29.36
C TRP A 200 14.60 7.64 -29.47
N TRP A 201 14.15 7.90 -30.71
CA TRP A 201 12.88 8.52 -30.99
C TRP A 201 12.23 7.94 -32.26
N TRP A 202 10.92 8.09 -32.39
CA TRP A 202 10.16 7.56 -33.54
C TRP A 202 9.79 8.66 -34.51
N LYS A 203 10.34 8.61 -35.75
CA LYS A 203 9.99 9.50 -36.83
C LYS A 203 8.77 8.96 -37.55
N ILE A 204 7.66 9.70 -37.54
CA ILE A 204 6.40 9.34 -38.17
C ILE A 204 6.51 9.58 -39.67
N SER A 205 6.11 8.59 -40.51
CA SER A 205 6.17 8.71 -41.99
C SER A 205 5.28 9.81 -42.54
N ALA A 206 4.14 10.09 -41.90
CA ALA A 206 3.25 11.18 -42.27
C ALA A 206 3.79 12.57 -41.90
N GLY A 207 4.90 12.64 -41.18
CA GLY A 207 5.59 13.87 -40.76
C GLY A 207 5.60 14.02 -39.22
N GLY A 208 6.65 14.68 -38.69
CA GLY A 208 6.84 14.84 -37.27
C GLY A 208 7.46 13.62 -36.59
N TYR A 209 7.27 13.54 -35.26
CA TYR A 209 7.77 12.45 -34.43
C TYR A 209 6.83 12.21 -33.22
N ALA A 210 6.86 11.01 -32.70
CA ALA A 210 6.08 10.62 -31.53
C ALA A 210 6.53 11.42 -30.31
N LYS A 211 5.59 12.04 -29.58
CA LYS A 211 5.88 12.78 -28.35
C LYS A 211 4.71 12.75 -27.39
N ASN A 212 5.00 12.62 -26.11
CA ASN A 212 4.00 12.51 -25.05
C ASN A 212 2.88 11.51 -25.35
N GLU A 213 3.20 10.45 -26.07
CA GLU A 213 2.24 9.43 -26.50
C GLU A 213 2.79 8.01 -26.32
N THR A 214 1.90 7.04 -26.35
CA THR A 214 2.22 5.62 -26.32
C THR A 214 1.88 5.02 -27.66
N LEU A 215 2.82 4.29 -28.26
CA LEU A 215 2.63 3.63 -29.55
C LEU A 215 2.92 2.12 -29.44
N THR A 216 2.13 1.34 -30.17
CA THR A 216 2.42 -0.09 -30.38
C THR A 216 3.15 -0.25 -31.70
N LEU A 217 4.45 -0.56 -31.62
CA LEU A 217 5.32 -0.68 -32.76
C LEU A 217 5.87 -2.11 -32.85
N GLY A 218 5.57 -2.82 -33.92
CA GLY A 218 6.05 -4.19 -34.09
C GLY A 218 5.56 -5.16 -32.98
N GLY A 219 4.39 -4.91 -32.40
CA GLY A 219 3.81 -5.72 -31.34
C GLY A 219 4.28 -5.35 -29.93
N ASN A 220 5.22 -4.41 -29.78
CA ASN A 220 5.67 -3.90 -28.48
C ASN A 220 5.11 -2.50 -28.21
N VAL A 221 4.83 -2.21 -26.95
CA VAL A 221 4.35 -0.90 -26.51
C VAL A 221 5.53 -0.05 -26.07
N TYR A 222 5.60 1.18 -26.59
CA TYR A 222 6.63 2.17 -26.29
C TYR A 222 6.00 3.45 -25.79
N ARG A 223 6.65 4.12 -24.85
CA ARG A 223 6.24 5.44 -24.36
C ARG A 223 7.28 6.49 -24.73
N PHE A 224 6.83 7.64 -25.23
CA PHE A 224 7.68 8.77 -25.61
C PHE A 224 7.40 9.97 -24.68
N ASP A 225 8.47 10.64 -24.28
CA ASP A 225 8.37 11.84 -23.45
C ASP A 225 7.86 13.07 -24.24
N GLN A 226 7.76 14.20 -23.57
CA GLN A 226 7.34 15.46 -24.17
C GLN A 226 8.32 15.99 -25.24
N ASN A 227 9.59 15.56 -25.22
CA ASN A 227 10.61 15.91 -26.19
C ASN A 227 10.68 14.92 -27.36
N GLY A 228 9.96 13.79 -27.25
CA GLY A 228 9.89 12.74 -28.24
C GLY A 228 10.88 11.59 -28.03
N TYR A 229 11.63 11.56 -26.95
CA TYR A 229 12.53 10.46 -26.64
C TYR A 229 11.79 9.28 -26.03
N MET A 230 12.18 8.09 -26.46
CA MET A 230 11.68 6.81 -25.94
C MET A 230 12.08 6.63 -24.48
N LEU A 231 11.11 6.36 -23.62
CA LEU A 231 11.33 6.12 -22.21
C LEU A 231 11.74 4.68 -21.93
N THR A 232 12.58 4.50 -20.90
CA THR A 232 13.02 3.22 -20.35
C THR A 232 12.91 3.24 -18.83
N GLY A 233 12.94 2.07 -18.18
CA GLY A 233 12.78 1.96 -16.72
C GLY A 233 11.34 2.16 -16.27
N TRP A 234 11.15 2.61 -15.05
CA TRP A 234 9.85 2.91 -14.48
C TRP A 234 9.28 4.22 -15.03
N VAL A 235 8.08 4.16 -15.54
CA VAL A 235 7.36 5.29 -16.13
C VAL A 235 5.95 5.36 -15.57
N TYR A 236 5.58 6.51 -14.98
CA TYR A 236 4.23 6.77 -14.50
C TYR A 236 3.43 7.52 -15.56
N TRP A 237 2.34 6.92 -16.03
CA TRP A 237 1.41 7.57 -16.94
C TRP A 237 0.03 6.92 -16.85
N ASP A 238 -1.00 7.70 -17.12
CA ASP A 238 -2.40 7.26 -17.06
C ASP A 238 -2.73 6.55 -15.74
N GLY A 239 -2.33 7.15 -14.63
CA GLY A 239 -2.66 6.71 -13.28
C GLY A 239 -1.95 5.44 -12.79
N ALA A 240 -0.95 4.91 -13.51
CA ALA A 240 -0.24 3.70 -13.10
C ALA A 240 1.25 3.72 -13.46
N TRP A 241 2.06 3.07 -12.63
CA TRP A 241 3.45 2.76 -12.93
C TRP A 241 3.53 1.60 -13.94
N ARG A 242 4.41 1.73 -14.91
CA ARG A 242 4.75 0.70 -15.90
C ARG A 242 6.25 0.62 -16.06
N TYR A 243 6.75 -0.54 -16.45
CA TYR A 243 8.19 -0.73 -16.65
C TYR A 243 8.49 -0.97 -18.12
N HIS A 244 9.44 -0.20 -18.64
CA HIS A 244 9.97 -0.34 -19.98
C HIS A 244 11.42 -0.85 -19.91
N ASN A 245 11.73 -1.94 -20.61
CA ASN A 245 13.07 -2.50 -20.59
C ASN A 245 14.11 -1.56 -21.25
N GLY A 246 15.38 -1.94 -21.25
CA GLY A 246 16.45 -1.13 -21.85
C GLY A 246 16.29 -0.87 -23.36
N ALA A 247 15.45 -1.63 -24.06
CA ALA A 247 15.07 -1.40 -25.45
C ALA A 247 13.80 -0.56 -25.58
N GLY A 248 13.25 -0.03 -24.48
CA GLY A 248 12.04 0.79 -24.44
C GLY A 248 10.72 0.03 -24.51
N ALA A 249 10.75 -1.28 -24.72
CA ALA A 249 9.53 -2.08 -24.78
C ALA A 249 8.92 -2.25 -23.39
N GLN A 250 7.60 -2.01 -23.27
CA GLN A 250 6.84 -2.24 -22.03
C GLN A 250 6.91 -3.72 -21.66
N VAL A 251 7.19 -3.99 -20.39
CA VAL A 251 7.22 -5.34 -19.82
C VAL A 251 5.86 -5.64 -19.19
N THR A 252 5.44 -6.91 -19.25
CA THR A 252 4.23 -7.42 -18.59
C THR A 252 4.52 -8.74 -17.88
N GLY A 253 3.67 -9.14 -16.94
CA GLY A 253 3.85 -10.34 -16.15
C GLY A 253 4.90 -10.16 -15.04
N TRP A 254 5.52 -11.25 -14.64
CA TRP A 254 6.55 -11.25 -13.62
C TRP A 254 7.85 -10.59 -14.10
N VAL A 255 8.42 -9.72 -13.27
CA VAL A 255 9.71 -9.10 -13.53
C VAL A 255 10.52 -9.00 -12.24
N ASN A 256 11.81 -9.38 -12.32
CA ASN A 256 12.76 -9.20 -11.22
C ASN A 256 13.66 -8.01 -11.52
N LEU A 257 13.69 -7.03 -10.64
CA LEU A 257 14.50 -5.83 -10.78
C LEU A 257 15.34 -5.64 -9.51
N GLY A 258 16.63 -5.85 -9.62
CA GLY A 258 17.54 -5.67 -8.48
C GLY A 258 17.28 -6.61 -7.30
N GLY A 259 16.74 -7.81 -7.54
CA GLY A 259 16.39 -8.79 -6.50
C GLY A 259 14.96 -8.67 -5.98
N SER A 260 14.22 -7.64 -6.37
CA SER A 260 12.80 -7.45 -6.01
C SER A 260 11.89 -7.92 -7.14
N TRP A 261 10.88 -8.70 -6.80
CA TRP A 261 9.88 -9.18 -7.74
C TRP A 261 8.69 -8.23 -7.82
N PHE A 262 8.24 -7.98 -9.03
CA PHE A 262 7.06 -7.20 -9.36
C PHE A 262 6.15 -8.00 -10.29
N TYR A 263 4.88 -7.67 -10.30
CA TYR A 263 3.94 -8.17 -11.29
C TYR A 263 3.28 -7.02 -12.04
N LEU A 264 3.40 -7.05 -13.36
CA LEU A 264 2.85 -6.05 -14.26
C LEU A 264 1.67 -6.68 -14.99
N MET A 265 0.48 -6.07 -14.91
CA MET A 265 -0.73 -6.61 -15.51
C MET A 265 -0.53 -6.94 -16.99
N PRO A 266 -0.83 -8.17 -17.43
CA PRO A 266 -0.60 -8.60 -18.82
C PRO A 266 -1.26 -7.72 -19.86
N GLU A 267 -2.46 -7.18 -19.56
CA GLU A 267 -3.29 -6.42 -20.51
C GLU A 267 -2.85 -4.96 -20.59
N THR A 268 -2.33 -4.39 -19.51
CA THR A 268 -2.09 -2.94 -19.41
C THR A 268 -0.64 -2.57 -19.12
N GLY A 269 0.15 -3.54 -18.63
CA GLY A 269 1.49 -3.29 -18.09
C GLY A 269 1.49 -2.54 -16.76
N ALA A 270 0.34 -2.27 -16.16
CA ALA A 270 0.24 -1.56 -14.91
C ALA A 270 0.85 -2.37 -13.75
N MET A 271 1.68 -1.75 -12.93
CA MET A 271 2.26 -2.35 -11.73
C MET A 271 1.17 -2.68 -10.72
N VAL A 272 1.19 -3.91 -10.22
CA VAL A 272 0.24 -4.38 -9.21
C VAL A 272 0.68 -3.99 -7.82
N THR A 273 -0.30 -3.61 -6.99
CA THR A 273 -0.14 -3.39 -5.55
C THR A 273 -1.28 -4.09 -4.79
N GLY A 274 -1.06 -4.43 -3.51
CA GLY A 274 -2.05 -5.15 -2.72
C GLY A 274 -2.19 -6.62 -3.12
N TRP A 275 -3.36 -7.21 -2.82
CA TRP A 275 -3.64 -8.61 -3.14
C TRP A 275 -3.91 -8.81 -4.63
N GLN A 276 -3.22 -9.76 -5.23
CA GLN A 276 -3.41 -10.16 -6.63
C GLN A 276 -3.37 -11.68 -6.76
N MET A 277 -4.36 -12.22 -7.46
CA MET A 277 -4.32 -13.61 -7.89
C MET A 277 -3.56 -13.71 -9.21
N VAL A 278 -2.51 -14.52 -9.24
CA VAL A 278 -1.73 -14.83 -10.44
C VAL A 278 -1.73 -16.33 -10.63
N GLY A 279 -2.32 -16.78 -11.71
CA GLY A 279 -2.63 -18.20 -11.90
C GLY A 279 -3.69 -18.65 -10.87
N ASP A 280 -3.33 -19.63 -10.04
CA ASP A 280 -4.18 -20.21 -8.99
C ASP A 280 -3.76 -19.83 -7.56
N LYS A 281 -2.82 -18.87 -7.42
CA LYS A 281 -2.26 -18.45 -6.14
C LYS A 281 -2.44 -16.98 -5.88
N TRP A 282 -2.66 -16.62 -4.61
CA TRP A 282 -2.68 -15.25 -4.16
C TRP A 282 -1.27 -14.79 -3.78
N PHE A 283 -0.95 -13.58 -4.19
CA PHE A 283 0.27 -12.85 -3.85
C PHE A 283 -0.10 -11.49 -3.27
N PHE A 284 0.78 -10.92 -2.49
CA PHE A 284 0.63 -9.56 -2.01
C PHE A 284 1.82 -8.71 -2.44
N PHE A 285 1.52 -7.55 -3.00
CA PHE A 285 2.50 -6.58 -3.44
C PHE A 285 2.39 -5.32 -2.56
N ALA A 286 3.51 -4.86 -2.03
CA ALA A 286 3.57 -3.61 -1.29
C ALA A 286 3.12 -2.43 -2.16
N SER A 287 2.92 -1.25 -1.58
CA SER A 287 2.50 -0.06 -2.31
C SER A 287 3.50 0.38 -3.39
N ASN A 288 4.79 0.06 -3.19
CA ASN A 288 5.84 0.25 -4.20
C ASN A 288 5.92 -0.87 -5.24
N GLY A 289 4.97 -1.81 -5.24
CA GLY A 289 4.89 -2.92 -6.19
C GLY A 289 5.77 -4.13 -5.87
N VAL A 290 6.59 -4.09 -4.83
CA VAL A 290 7.46 -5.23 -4.46
C VAL A 290 6.62 -6.37 -3.89
N MET A 291 6.82 -7.58 -4.42
CA MET A 291 6.20 -8.80 -3.89
C MET A 291 6.66 -9.07 -2.46
N MET A 292 5.70 -9.29 -1.57
CA MET A 292 5.96 -9.61 -0.18
C MET A 292 6.15 -11.11 0.03
N THR A 293 6.94 -11.46 1.04
CA THR A 293 7.14 -12.83 1.54
C THR A 293 7.11 -12.84 3.07
N GLY A 294 6.90 -14.01 3.69
CA GLY A 294 6.84 -14.12 5.13
C GLY A 294 5.51 -13.64 5.73
N TRP A 295 5.54 -13.22 6.98
CA TRP A 295 4.34 -12.77 7.69
C TRP A 295 3.86 -11.41 7.21
N LEU A 296 2.57 -11.32 6.93
CA LEU A 296 1.86 -10.10 6.51
C LEU A 296 0.63 -9.87 7.39
N TYR A 297 0.53 -8.69 7.99
CA TYR A 297 -0.70 -8.25 8.66
C TYR A 297 -1.43 -7.23 7.77
N THR A 298 -2.63 -7.57 7.33
CA THR A 298 -3.45 -6.68 6.51
C THR A 298 -4.93 -7.00 6.70
N GLY A 299 -5.81 -6.00 6.58
CA GLY A 299 -7.25 -6.22 6.73
C GLY A 299 -7.67 -6.80 8.10
N GLY A 300 -6.90 -6.56 9.16
CA GLY A 300 -7.19 -7.07 10.51
C GLY A 300 -6.82 -8.55 10.74
N ALA A 301 -6.12 -9.19 9.81
CA ALA A 301 -5.69 -10.59 9.90
C ALA A 301 -4.22 -10.79 9.53
N TRP A 302 -3.61 -11.83 10.09
CA TRP A 302 -2.29 -12.30 9.71
C TRP A 302 -2.37 -13.30 8.58
N TYR A 303 -1.44 -13.17 7.64
CA TYR A 303 -1.22 -14.08 6.51
C TYR A 303 0.25 -14.49 6.49
N TYR A 304 0.54 -15.61 5.87
CA TYR A 304 1.90 -16.01 5.58
C TYR A 304 2.07 -16.20 4.08
N LEU A 305 3.07 -15.53 3.53
CA LEU A 305 3.45 -15.64 2.13
C LEU A 305 4.72 -16.49 2.06
N ASP A 306 4.65 -17.59 1.34
CA ASP A 306 5.78 -18.50 1.17
C ASP A 306 7.00 -17.77 0.58
N PRO A 307 8.21 -18.33 0.62
CA PRO A 307 9.39 -17.74 -0.03
C PRO A 307 9.18 -17.45 -1.53
N SER A 308 8.25 -18.15 -2.19
CA SER A 308 7.83 -17.87 -3.56
C SER A 308 6.89 -16.66 -3.68
N GLY A 309 6.47 -16.05 -2.57
CA GLY A 309 5.44 -15.00 -2.50
C GLY A 309 4.00 -15.51 -2.46
N ALA A 310 3.76 -16.81 -2.67
CA ALA A 310 2.42 -17.37 -2.67
C ALA A 310 1.82 -17.41 -1.26
N MET A 311 0.55 -17.01 -1.12
CA MET A 311 -0.19 -17.08 0.14
C MET A 311 -0.35 -18.52 0.60
N HIS A 312 0.07 -18.80 1.83
CA HIS A 312 -0.04 -20.12 2.46
C HIS A 312 -1.46 -20.35 3.00
N THR A 313 -1.97 -21.56 2.83
CA THR A 313 -3.22 -22.05 3.42
C THR A 313 -2.99 -23.40 4.09
N GLY A 314 -3.82 -23.75 5.09
CA GLY A 314 -3.67 -24.99 5.82
C GLY A 314 -2.57 -24.95 6.88
N TRP A 315 -1.97 -26.09 7.16
CA TRP A 315 -0.95 -26.23 8.20
C TRP A 315 0.40 -25.64 7.75
N LEU A 316 0.96 -24.81 8.61
CA LEU A 316 2.25 -24.14 8.40
C LEU A 316 3.20 -24.47 9.55
N GLN A 317 4.38 -24.97 9.23
CA GLN A 317 5.44 -25.18 10.20
C GLN A 317 6.57 -24.18 9.99
N LEU A 318 6.85 -23.39 11.02
CA LEU A 318 7.98 -22.46 11.03
C LEU A 318 8.87 -22.76 12.24
N GLY A 319 10.05 -23.27 11.98
CA GLY A 319 10.94 -23.80 13.02
C GLY A 319 10.26 -24.93 13.80
N SER A 320 10.16 -24.79 15.13
CA SER A 320 9.49 -25.77 16.02
C SER A 320 8.00 -25.50 16.21
N HIS A 321 7.45 -24.41 15.65
CA HIS A 321 6.08 -24.00 15.85
C HIS A 321 5.18 -24.35 14.67
N TRP A 322 3.95 -24.79 14.99
CA TRP A 322 2.91 -25.02 14.02
C TRP A 322 1.86 -23.91 14.09
N TYR A 323 1.37 -23.54 12.95
CA TYR A 323 0.28 -22.58 12.72
C TYR A 323 -0.77 -23.22 11.83
N LEU A 324 -1.98 -22.67 11.86
CA LEU A 324 -3.03 -23.07 10.93
C LEU A 324 -3.55 -21.84 10.21
N MET A 325 -3.47 -21.86 8.90
CA MET A 325 -4.03 -20.83 8.04
C MET A 325 -5.37 -21.31 7.48
N SER A 326 -6.37 -20.45 7.47
CA SER A 326 -7.67 -20.76 6.86
C SER A 326 -7.57 -20.92 5.35
N ASP A 327 -8.65 -21.36 4.70
CA ASP A 327 -8.73 -21.41 3.23
C ASP A 327 -8.60 -20.01 2.60
N SER A 328 -8.95 -18.95 3.34
CA SER A 328 -8.72 -17.56 2.91
C SER A 328 -7.31 -17.04 3.22
N GLY A 329 -6.43 -17.89 3.75
CA GLY A 329 -5.06 -17.56 4.13
C GLY A 329 -4.93 -16.88 5.50
N ALA A 330 -6.01 -16.53 6.19
CA ALA A 330 -5.93 -15.87 7.49
C ALA A 330 -5.47 -16.84 8.59
N MET A 331 -4.51 -16.42 9.42
CA MET A 331 -4.00 -17.16 10.56
C MET A 331 -5.10 -17.42 11.59
N MET A 332 -5.24 -18.65 12.01
CA MET A 332 -6.23 -19.06 12.99
C MET A 332 -5.70 -18.93 14.43
N ILE A 333 -6.56 -18.46 15.33
CA ILE A 333 -6.31 -18.36 16.78
C ILE A 333 -7.45 -18.97 17.58
N GLY A 334 -7.20 -19.29 18.85
CA GLY A 334 -8.18 -19.87 19.76
C GLY A 334 -8.47 -21.34 19.48
N TRP A 335 -9.62 -21.82 19.96
CA TRP A 335 -10.07 -23.19 19.81
C TRP A 335 -10.50 -23.51 18.38
N LYS A 336 -10.01 -24.63 17.82
CA LYS A 336 -10.33 -25.09 16.46
C LYS A 336 -10.62 -26.58 16.45
N PRO A 337 -11.82 -27.02 16.04
CA PRO A 337 -12.11 -28.42 15.77
C PRO A 337 -11.60 -28.78 14.37
N LEU A 338 -10.78 -29.83 14.28
CA LEU A 338 -10.32 -30.40 13.02
C LEU A 338 -10.70 -31.86 13.00
N GLY A 339 -11.76 -32.21 12.28
CA GLY A 339 -12.41 -33.50 12.36
C GLY A 339 -12.99 -33.76 13.76
N SER A 340 -12.58 -34.86 14.40
CA SER A 340 -12.98 -35.19 15.78
C SER A 340 -12.05 -34.66 16.86
N THR A 341 -10.99 -33.94 16.48
CA THR A 341 -9.91 -33.50 17.38
C THR A 341 -9.95 -31.98 17.58
N TRP A 342 -9.80 -31.56 18.82
CA TRP A 342 -9.69 -30.15 19.15
C TRP A 342 -8.22 -29.72 19.27
N TYR A 343 -7.95 -28.53 18.75
CA TYR A 343 -6.66 -27.83 18.83
C TYR A 343 -6.87 -26.47 19.45
N TYR A 344 -5.82 -25.93 20.03
CA TYR A 344 -5.81 -24.55 20.49
C TYR A 344 -4.61 -23.80 19.91
N PHE A 345 -4.86 -22.63 19.38
CA PHE A 345 -3.84 -21.74 18.86
C PHE A 345 -3.79 -20.50 19.74
N GLY A 346 -2.62 -20.18 20.29
CA GLY A 346 -2.43 -19.01 21.12
C GLY A 346 -2.71 -17.71 20.39
N ALA A 347 -2.63 -16.59 21.08
CA ALA A 347 -2.80 -15.25 20.47
C ALA A 347 -1.75 -14.96 19.38
N SER A 348 -0.56 -15.57 19.49
CA SER A 348 0.49 -15.53 18.46
C SER A 348 0.25 -16.47 17.28
N GLY A 349 -0.87 -17.20 17.27
CA GLY A 349 -1.18 -18.22 16.24
C GLY A 349 -0.47 -19.56 16.42
N GLN A 350 0.43 -19.68 17.40
CA GLN A 350 1.17 -20.93 17.63
C GLN A 350 0.27 -22.00 18.21
N MET A 351 0.37 -23.23 17.67
CA MET A 351 -0.34 -24.39 18.15
C MET A 351 0.12 -24.77 19.56
N ALA A 352 -0.82 -24.93 20.48
CA ALA A 352 -0.56 -25.37 21.84
C ALA A 352 -0.11 -26.85 21.88
N THR A 353 0.88 -27.12 22.71
CA THR A 353 1.34 -28.47 23.08
C THR A 353 1.60 -28.51 24.58
N GLY A 354 1.55 -29.71 25.18
CA GLY A 354 1.75 -29.86 26.62
C GLY A 354 0.63 -29.25 27.47
N TRP A 355 0.97 -28.92 28.72
CA TRP A 355 0.04 -28.30 29.65
C TRP A 355 -0.21 -26.84 29.30
N GLN A 356 -1.50 -26.47 29.20
CA GLN A 356 -1.96 -25.10 28.91
C GLN A 356 -3.09 -24.70 29.88
N GLN A 357 -2.99 -23.50 30.44
CA GLN A 357 -4.09 -22.89 31.19
C GLN A 357 -4.85 -21.90 30.31
N ILE A 358 -6.07 -22.23 29.95
CA ILE A 358 -6.90 -21.43 29.04
C ILE A 358 -8.16 -21.02 29.79
N GLY A 359 -8.38 -19.72 29.95
CA GLY A 359 -9.53 -19.21 30.71
C GLY A 359 -9.56 -19.67 32.17
N GLY A 360 -8.39 -19.90 32.81
CA GLY A 360 -8.28 -20.39 34.17
C GLY A 360 -8.43 -21.91 34.33
N VAL A 361 -8.67 -22.65 33.26
CA VAL A 361 -8.84 -24.10 33.23
C VAL A 361 -7.63 -24.78 32.61
N TRP A 362 -7.18 -25.90 33.17
CA TRP A 362 -6.06 -26.66 32.64
C TRP A 362 -6.49 -27.67 31.59
N TYR A 363 -5.73 -27.73 30.51
CA TYR A 363 -5.82 -28.67 29.41
C TYR A 363 -4.44 -29.26 29.11
N TYR A 364 -4.42 -30.40 28.46
CA TYR A 364 -3.19 -30.99 27.93
C TYR A 364 -3.34 -31.31 26.44
N PHE A 365 -2.33 -30.90 25.68
CA PHE A 365 -2.25 -31.15 24.25
C PHE A 365 -1.08 -32.10 23.97
N GLY A 366 -1.30 -33.09 23.13
CA GLY A 366 -0.25 -33.99 22.67
C GLY A 366 0.83 -33.23 21.89
N THR A 367 1.89 -33.93 21.51
CA THR A 367 2.97 -33.32 20.68
C THR A 367 2.48 -32.95 19.28
N GLY A 368 1.40 -33.55 18.82
CA GLY A 368 0.69 -33.21 17.58
C GLY A 368 -0.34 -32.10 17.74
N GLY A 369 -0.47 -31.52 18.95
CA GLY A 369 -1.45 -30.46 19.24
C GLY A 369 -2.86 -30.97 19.56
N ASP A 370 -3.09 -32.27 19.55
CA ASP A 370 -4.37 -32.92 19.86
C ASP A 370 -4.73 -32.75 21.34
N MET A 371 -5.91 -32.19 21.63
CA MET A 371 -6.42 -32.03 22.99
C MET A 371 -6.75 -33.41 23.61
N TYR A 372 -6.23 -33.68 24.79
CA TYR A 372 -6.52 -34.94 25.50
C TYR A 372 -7.91 -34.93 26.15
N THR A 373 -8.60 -36.05 26.07
CA THR A 373 -9.87 -36.37 26.75
C THR A 373 -9.81 -37.76 27.35
N GLY A 374 -10.51 -38.01 28.45
CA GLY A 374 -10.44 -39.31 29.14
C GLY A 374 -9.15 -39.48 29.95
N GLY A 375 -8.70 -40.72 30.09
CA GLY A 375 -7.53 -41.04 30.90
C GLY A 375 -6.24 -41.16 30.10
N HIS A 376 -5.17 -40.52 30.53
CA HIS A 376 -3.86 -40.56 29.84
C HIS A 376 -2.69 -40.60 30.83
N TRP A 377 -1.64 -41.35 30.46
CA TRP A 377 -0.34 -41.26 31.09
C TRP A 377 0.44 -40.10 30.50
N ILE A 378 0.83 -39.13 31.38
CA ILE A 378 1.70 -38.03 31.03
C ILE A 378 2.95 -38.10 31.89
N GLY A 379 4.07 -38.44 31.25
CA GLY A 379 5.25 -38.88 31.99
C GLY A 379 4.97 -40.14 32.82
N TRP A 380 5.16 -40.05 34.16
CA TRP A 380 4.99 -41.17 35.08
C TRP A 380 3.69 -41.11 35.91
N ARG A 381 2.75 -40.18 35.55
CA ARG A 381 1.53 -39.96 36.32
C ARG A 381 0.30 -40.11 35.41
N TRP A 382 -0.76 -40.71 35.95
CA TRP A 382 -2.07 -40.83 35.34
C TRP A 382 -2.87 -39.56 35.57
N TYR A 383 -3.48 -39.04 34.53
CA TYR A 383 -4.36 -37.87 34.55
C TYR A 383 -5.68 -38.18 33.87
N THR A 384 -6.75 -37.55 34.35
CA THR A 384 -8.09 -37.73 33.79
C THR A 384 -8.59 -36.39 33.31
N PHE A 385 -9.12 -36.37 32.07
CA PHE A 385 -9.69 -35.21 31.41
C PHE A 385 -11.16 -35.45 31.12
N GLY A 386 -12.01 -34.42 31.19
CA GLY A 386 -13.39 -34.44 30.77
C GLY A 386 -13.53 -34.68 29.25
N SER A 387 -14.73 -34.94 28.80
CA SER A 387 -15.04 -34.99 27.36
C SER A 387 -14.83 -33.64 26.66
N ASP A 388 -14.78 -32.56 27.43
CA ASP A 388 -14.47 -31.19 27.00
C ASP A 388 -12.98 -30.84 27.13
N GLY A 389 -12.14 -31.82 27.48
CA GLY A 389 -10.69 -31.68 27.61
C GLY A 389 -10.21 -31.07 28.93
N ARG A 390 -11.10 -30.65 29.83
CA ARG A 390 -10.71 -30.08 31.14
C ARG A 390 -10.04 -31.13 32.01
N TRP A 391 -8.95 -30.74 32.65
CA TRP A 391 -8.33 -31.60 33.64
C TRP A 391 -9.23 -31.76 34.88
N LEU A 392 -9.48 -32.99 35.30
CA LEU A 392 -10.36 -33.33 36.43
C LEU A 392 -9.61 -33.70 37.70
N GLY A 393 -8.26 -33.85 37.65
CA GLY A 393 -7.44 -34.26 38.76
C GLY A 393 -6.60 -35.51 38.51
#